data_b25e8af959e6391cc71134538311f9bc
#
_entry.id   b25e8af959e6391cc71134538311f9bc
#
_cell.length_a   1.000
_cell.length_b   1.000
_cell.length_c   1.000
_cell.angle_alpha   90.00
_cell.angle_beta   90.00
_cell.angle_gamma   90.00
#
_symmetry.space_group_name_H-M   'P 1'
#
loop_
_entity.id
_entity.type
_entity.pdbx_description
1 polymer ?
#
loop_
_entity_poly.entity_id
_entity_poly.type
_entity_poly.pdbx_seq_one_letter_code
_entity_poly.pdbx_strand_id
1 'polypeptide(L)'
;MKPSKLLTSFSLLLLIVFQSSNAAFLKDKKDSFYFKNDKQEIEILVKKLYEWVETKNSNNDFNPLANKKGDKYIGLDLNSHKKRLEELKKTNFFSQQFLDNYNKIALRIDSNLKTKKIEWLEGDLPPFGNDSNPWCNCQDNPENFWKTMTINHLKIENDKASFDWTWSWKGDFKYKVKTIKENGVWKIASLEGFDFDDFTKIY
;
A
#
# COMPACT_ATOMS: atom_id res chain seq x y z
N MET A 1 -13.71 36.21 72.68
CA MET A 1 -14.39 35.10 72.00
C MET A 1 -14.18 35.29 70.50
N LYS A 2 -13.44 34.41 69.84
CA LYS A 2 -13.21 34.44 68.36
C LYS A 2 -14.24 33.50 67.71
N PRO A 3 -14.89 33.86 66.61
CA PRO A 3 -15.67 32.91 65.83
C PRO A 3 -14.74 32.20 64.79
N SER A 4 -15.03 30.95 64.65
CA SER A 4 -14.33 29.93 63.85
C SER A 4 -14.38 30.16 62.34
N LYS A 5 -13.22 29.98 61.68
CA LYS A 5 -13.12 29.78 60.21
C LYS A 5 -13.38 28.30 59.91
N LEU A 6 -14.50 28.01 59.32
CA LEU A 6 -14.73 26.70 58.68
C LEU A 6 -15.82 26.88 57.61
N LEU A 7 -15.45 27.20 56.39
CA LEU A 7 -16.26 26.99 55.16
C LEU A 7 -15.50 27.49 53.92
N THR A 8 -14.48 26.79 53.47
CA THR A 8 -13.92 27.01 52.10
C THR A 8 -13.19 25.78 51.54
N SER A 9 -13.68 24.57 51.80
CA SER A 9 -13.00 23.37 51.21
C SER A 9 -13.85 22.48 50.33
N PHE A 10 -15.13 22.81 50.04
CA PHE A 10 -15.98 21.89 49.27
C PHE A 10 -16.26 22.34 47.82
N SER A 11 -15.82 23.52 47.42
CA SER A 11 -16.13 24.05 46.07
C SER A 11 -15.08 23.74 45.01
N LEU A 12 -13.88 23.30 45.42
CA LEU A 12 -12.75 23.08 44.49
C LEU A 12 -12.73 21.67 43.90
N LEU A 13 -13.35 20.68 44.57
CA LEU A 13 -13.36 19.30 44.09
C LEU A 13 -14.36 19.03 42.95
N LEU A 14 -15.43 19.82 42.90
CA LEU A 14 -16.48 19.64 41.85
C LEU A 14 -16.05 20.18 40.46
N LEU A 15 -15.18 21.17 40.41
CA LEU A 15 -14.70 21.77 39.17
C LEU A 15 -13.68 20.89 38.41
N ILE A 16 -12.91 20.07 39.14
CA ILE A 16 -11.89 19.19 38.53
C ILE A 16 -12.54 17.99 37.83
N VAL A 17 -13.65 17.47 38.37
CA VAL A 17 -14.35 16.31 37.75
C VAL A 17 -15.09 16.71 36.47
N PHE A 18 -15.60 17.95 36.36
CA PHE A 18 -16.26 18.42 35.13
C PHE A 18 -15.30 18.74 33.99
N GLN A 19 -14.05 19.12 34.27
CA GLN A 19 -13.06 19.37 33.21
C GLN A 19 -12.47 18.10 32.61
N SER A 20 -12.32 17.02 33.38
CA SER A 20 -11.81 15.74 32.87
C SER A 20 -12.79 15.02 31.95
N SER A 21 -14.08 15.07 32.22
CA SER A 21 -15.12 14.45 31.39
C SER A 21 -15.31 15.17 30.05
N ASN A 22 -15.19 16.49 30.01
CA ASN A 22 -15.27 17.24 28.75
C ASN A 22 -14.06 17.06 27.88
N ALA A 23 -12.86 16.92 28.46
CA ALA A 23 -11.64 16.68 27.71
C ALA A 23 -11.61 15.27 27.06
N ALA A 24 -12.08 14.25 27.78
CA ALA A 24 -12.19 12.89 27.24
C ALA A 24 -13.24 12.81 26.12
N PHE A 25 -14.39 13.44 26.29
CA PHE A 25 -15.46 13.48 25.29
C PHE A 25 -15.06 14.26 24.02
N LEU A 26 -14.31 15.35 24.16
CA LEU A 26 -13.78 16.10 23.02
C LEU A 26 -12.66 15.35 22.29
N LYS A 27 -11.84 14.59 23.00
CA LYS A 27 -10.80 13.73 22.43
C LYS A 27 -11.43 12.62 21.61
N ASP A 28 -12.40 11.89 22.14
CA ASP A 28 -13.13 10.82 21.44
C ASP A 28 -13.82 11.32 20.17
N LYS A 29 -14.45 12.50 20.19
CA LYS A 29 -15.06 13.09 19.00
C LYS A 29 -14.01 13.48 17.95
N LYS A 30 -12.87 14.01 18.37
CA LYS A 30 -11.79 14.42 17.48
C LYS A 30 -11.15 13.19 16.83
N ASP A 31 -10.85 12.18 17.62
CA ASP A 31 -10.28 10.92 17.13
C ASP A 31 -11.25 10.23 16.14
N SER A 32 -12.55 10.15 16.47
CA SER A 32 -13.59 9.62 15.58
C SER A 32 -13.70 10.39 14.26
N PHE A 33 -13.53 11.71 14.26
CA PHE A 33 -13.55 12.55 13.06
C PHE A 33 -12.30 12.31 12.18
N TYR A 34 -11.12 12.21 12.78
CA TYR A 34 -9.89 11.88 12.06
C TYR A 34 -9.96 10.49 11.43
N PHE A 35 -10.38 9.46 12.15
CA PHE A 35 -10.55 8.11 11.60
C PHE A 35 -11.55 8.05 10.44
N LYS A 36 -12.63 8.81 10.49
CA LYS A 36 -13.59 8.88 9.40
C LYS A 36 -13.01 9.52 8.15
N ASN A 37 -12.15 10.52 8.30
CA ASN A 37 -11.46 11.18 7.20
C ASN A 37 -10.39 10.25 6.61
N ASP A 38 -9.57 9.60 7.44
CA ASP A 38 -8.52 8.67 7.02
C ASP A 38 -9.09 7.50 6.21
N LYS A 39 -10.22 6.91 6.64
CA LYS A 39 -10.89 5.87 5.87
C LYS A 39 -11.25 6.34 4.47
N GLN A 40 -11.85 7.51 4.34
CA GLN A 40 -12.25 8.08 3.05
C GLN A 40 -11.04 8.37 2.17
N GLU A 41 -9.97 8.90 2.74
CA GLU A 41 -8.71 9.19 2.01
C GLU A 41 -8.08 7.91 1.48
N ILE A 42 -8.04 6.83 2.27
CA ILE A 42 -7.53 5.52 1.85
C ILE A 42 -8.40 4.93 0.73
N GLU A 43 -9.74 4.98 0.86
CA GLU A 43 -10.65 4.51 -0.18
C GLU A 43 -10.46 5.26 -1.50
N ILE A 44 -10.29 6.58 -1.45
CA ILE A 44 -10.03 7.43 -2.61
C ILE A 44 -8.66 7.09 -3.22
N LEU A 45 -7.63 6.94 -2.40
CA LEU A 45 -6.28 6.58 -2.85
C LEU A 45 -6.31 5.27 -3.63
N VAL A 46 -6.93 4.23 -3.07
CA VAL A 46 -6.96 2.89 -3.67
C VAL A 46 -7.76 2.89 -4.97
N LYS A 47 -8.92 3.54 -5.01
CA LYS A 47 -9.71 3.67 -6.25
C LYS A 47 -8.94 4.39 -7.35
N LYS A 48 -8.27 5.49 -7.03
CA LYS A 48 -7.44 6.23 -7.99
C LYS A 48 -6.22 5.43 -8.46
N LEU A 49 -5.60 4.66 -7.56
CA LEU A 49 -4.53 3.76 -7.94
C LEU A 49 -5.00 2.75 -8.98
N TYR A 50 -6.11 2.05 -8.74
CA TYR A 50 -6.60 1.02 -9.66
C TYR A 50 -7.21 1.59 -10.94
N GLU A 51 -7.79 2.79 -10.90
CA GLU A 51 -8.13 3.54 -12.12
C GLU A 51 -6.88 3.79 -12.97
N TRP A 52 -5.78 4.23 -12.34
CA TRP A 52 -4.51 4.45 -13.02
C TRP A 52 -3.92 3.13 -13.56
N VAL A 53 -3.94 2.06 -12.76
CA VAL A 53 -3.45 0.72 -13.18
C VAL A 53 -4.17 0.26 -14.43
N GLU A 54 -5.48 0.42 -14.52
CA GLU A 54 -6.29 -0.07 -15.64
C GLU A 54 -6.24 0.85 -16.89
N THR A 55 -6.03 2.14 -16.69
CA THR A 55 -6.22 3.11 -17.79
C THR A 55 -4.95 3.78 -18.28
N LYS A 56 -3.90 3.81 -17.46
CA LYS A 56 -2.68 4.61 -17.73
C LYS A 56 -1.37 3.88 -17.46
N ASN A 57 -1.43 2.74 -16.77
CA ASN A 57 -0.25 1.97 -16.46
C ASN A 57 0.35 1.37 -17.74
N SER A 58 1.64 1.59 -17.95
CA SER A 58 2.35 1.12 -19.15
C SER A 58 2.63 -0.39 -19.14
N ASN A 59 2.40 -1.10 -18.03
CA ASN A 59 2.73 -2.52 -17.82
C ASN A 59 4.19 -2.89 -18.12
N ASN A 60 5.11 -1.92 -18.00
CA ASN A 60 6.54 -2.08 -18.27
C ASN A 60 7.31 -2.49 -17.01
N ASP A 61 6.75 -3.40 -16.22
CA ASP A 61 7.37 -3.87 -14.99
C ASP A 61 8.43 -4.94 -15.31
N PHE A 62 9.66 -4.73 -14.85
CA PHE A 62 10.76 -5.70 -14.92
C PHE A 62 11.12 -6.20 -16.33
N ASN A 63 11.21 -5.29 -17.30
CA ASN A 63 11.54 -5.61 -18.68
C ASN A 63 12.87 -6.37 -18.80
N PRO A 64 12.90 -7.53 -19.45
CA PRO A 64 14.11 -8.32 -19.61
C PRO A 64 15.06 -7.72 -20.65
N LEU A 65 16.33 -8.05 -20.52
CA LEU A 65 17.39 -7.76 -21.48
C LEU A 65 17.82 -9.04 -22.19
N ALA A 66 17.52 -9.13 -23.47
CA ALA A 66 17.93 -10.29 -24.29
C ALA A 66 19.43 -10.31 -24.55
N ASN A 67 19.99 -11.51 -24.79
CA ASN A 67 21.35 -11.69 -25.31
C ASN A 67 21.42 -11.29 -26.78
N LYS A 68 22.64 -11.32 -27.37
CA LYS A 68 22.88 -10.93 -28.77
C LYS A 68 22.13 -11.81 -29.79
N LYS A 69 21.80 -13.06 -29.44
CA LYS A 69 21.07 -13.99 -30.32
C LYS A 69 19.57 -13.77 -30.24
N GLY A 70 19.08 -13.13 -29.16
CA GLY A 70 17.65 -12.97 -28.90
C GLY A 70 16.96 -14.24 -28.41
N ASP A 71 17.70 -15.28 -28.00
CA ASP A 71 17.14 -16.56 -27.61
C ASP A 71 16.92 -16.72 -26.10
N LYS A 72 17.53 -15.84 -25.30
CA LYS A 72 17.38 -15.85 -23.86
C LYS A 72 17.63 -14.50 -23.21
N TYR A 73 17.09 -14.31 -22.02
CA TYR A 73 17.30 -13.13 -21.20
C TYR A 73 18.51 -13.30 -20.27
N ILE A 74 19.35 -12.25 -20.16
CA ILE A 74 20.61 -12.24 -19.42
C ILE A 74 20.63 -11.25 -18.26
N GLY A 75 19.55 -10.57 -18.02
CA GLY A 75 19.36 -9.57 -16.97
C GLY A 75 18.08 -8.80 -17.22
N LEU A 76 17.89 -7.70 -16.48
CA LEU A 76 16.85 -6.72 -16.75
C LEU A 76 17.42 -5.48 -17.45
N ASP A 77 16.59 -4.80 -18.23
CA ASP A 77 16.88 -3.44 -18.70
C ASP A 77 16.75 -2.44 -17.55
N LEU A 78 17.87 -2.26 -16.84
CA LEU A 78 17.90 -1.35 -15.68
C LEU A 78 17.69 0.13 -16.05
N ASN A 79 17.89 0.53 -17.32
CA ASN A 79 17.58 1.88 -17.76
C ASN A 79 16.05 2.08 -17.89
N SER A 80 15.35 1.10 -18.46
CA SER A 80 13.89 1.08 -18.49
C SER A 80 13.31 0.99 -17.08
N HIS A 81 13.91 0.15 -16.21
CA HIS A 81 13.51 0.06 -14.81
C HIS A 81 13.63 1.40 -14.06
N LYS A 82 14.73 2.14 -14.27
CA LYS A 82 14.90 3.47 -13.67
C LYS A 82 13.82 4.45 -14.14
N LYS A 83 13.49 4.46 -15.43
CA LYS A 83 12.38 5.28 -15.96
C LYS A 83 11.05 4.88 -15.33
N ARG A 84 10.81 3.57 -15.16
CA ARG A 84 9.62 3.04 -14.51
C ARG A 84 9.50 3.51 -13.06
N LEU A 85 10.57 3.48 -12.27
CA LEU A 85 10.59 4.02 -10.91
C LEU A 85 10.21 5.50 -10.87
N GLU A 86 10.72 6.30 -11.81
CA GLU A 86 10.35 7.72 -11.90
C GLU A 86 8.88 7.92 -12.30
N GLU A 87 8.33 7.07 -13.16
CA GLU A 87 6.89 7.07 -13.48
C GLU A 87 6.05 6.77 -12.24
N LEU A 88 6.35 5.69 -11.51
CA LEU A 88 5.67 5.34 -10.27
C LEU A 88 5.73 6.48 -9.25
N LYS A 89 6.90 7.09 -9.07
CA LYS A 89 7.09 8.22 -8.17
C LYS A 89 6.25 9.43 -8.56
N LYS A 90 6.15 9.75 -9.84
CA LYS A 90 5.35 10.86 -10.37
C LYS A 90 3.85 10.70 -10.13
N THR A 91 3.33 9.48 -9.99
CA THR A 91 1.91 9.25 -9.68
C THR A 91 1.53 9.78 -8.31
N ASN A 92 2.49 9.88 -7.42
CA ASN A 92 2.31 10.25 -6.03
C ASN A 92 1.43 9.27 -5.20
N PHE A 93 1.15 8.08 -5.72
CA PHE A 93 0.41 7.04 -5.01
C PHE A 93 1.27 6.27 -4.01
N PHE A 94 2.56 6.12 -4.28
CA PHE A 94 3.45 5.21 -3.59
C PHE A 94 4.32 5.91 -2.55
N SER A 95 4.54 5.24 -1.42
CA SER A 95 5.52 5.64 -0.42
C SER A 95 6.93 5.31 -0.88
N GLN A 96 7.93 5.90 -0.24
CA GLN A 96 9.32 5.53 -0.47
C GLN A 96 9.56 4.05 -0.18
N GLN A 97 8.91 3.50 0.86
CA GLN A 97 8.98 2.08 1.20
C GLN A 97 8.55 1.16 0.04
N PHE A 98 7.46 1.48 -0.66
CA PHE A 98 7.03 0.70 -1.83
C PHE A 98 8.04 0.79 -2.97
N LEU A 99 8.54 1.99 -3.28
CA LEU A 99 9.50 2.21 -4.35
C LEU A 99 10.83 1.48 -4.10
N ASP A 100 11.31 1.48 -2.86
CA ASP A 100 12.51 0.75 -2.45
C ASP A 100 12.31 -0.76 -2.60
N ASN A 101 11.17 -1.30 -2.20
CA ASN A 101 10.84 -2.70 -2.36
C ASN A 101 10.73 -3.10 -3.84
N TYR A 102 10.05 -2.29 -4.66
CA TYR A 102 9.95 -2.50 -6.10
C TYR A 102 11.32 -2.52 -6.78
N ASN A 103 12.21 -1.59 -6.40
CA ASN A 103 13.59 -1.59 -6.89
C ASN A 103 14.39 -2.82 -6.41
N LYS A 104 14.21 -3.24 -5.15
CA LYS A 104 14.85 -4.44 -4.59
C LYS A 104 14.45 -5.71 -5.34
N ILE A 105 13.18 -5.84 -5.74
CA ILE A 105 12.69 -6.94 -6.59
C ILE A 105 13.45 -6.95 -7.92
N ALA A 106 13.48 -5.83 -8.63
CA ALA A 106 14.19 -5.73 -9.91
C ALA A 106 15.67 -6.14 -9.82
N LEU A 107 16.39 -5.62 -8.82
CA LEU A 107 17.79 -5.96 -8.61
C LEU A 107 18.01 -7.43 -8.27
N ARG A 108 17.08 -8.08 -7.56
CA ARG A 108 17.13 -9.50 -7.28
C ARG A 108 16.94 -10.33 -8.56
N ILE A 109 15.95 -10.01 -9.38
CA ILE A 109 15.71 -10.68 -10.66
C ILE A 109 16.93 -10.53 -11.59
N ASP A 110 17.43 -9.30 -11.76
CA ASP A 110 18.61 -9.01 -12.56
C ASP A 110 19.84 -9.82 -12.10
N SER A 111 20.08 -9.85 -10.79
CA SER A 111 21.16 -10.65 -10.21
C SER A 111 21.00 -12.15 -10.45
N ASN A 112 19.79 -12.69 -10.32
CA ASN A 112 19.52 -14.11 -10.52
C ASN A 112 19.76 -14.52 -12.00
N LEU A 113 19.36 -13.69 -12.95
CA LEU A 113 19.62 -13.90 -14.39
C LEU A 113 21.12 -13.82 -14.70
N LYS A 114 21.82 -12.77 -14.25
CA LYS A 114 23.26 -12.57 -14.47
C LYS A 114 24.12 -13.68 -13.86
N THR A 115 23.73 -14.20 -12.71
CA THR A 115 24.44 -15.29 -12.03
C THR A 115 23.97 -16.67 -12.44
N LYS A 116 23.04 -16.76 -13.40
CA LYS A 116 22.47 -18.02 -13.92
C LYS A 116 21.82 -18.89 -12.83
N LYS A 117 21.30 -18.26 -11.78
CA LYS A 117 20.46 -18.94 -10.77
C LYS A 117 19.09 -19.27 -11.33
N ILE A 118 18.62 -18.50 -12.29
CA ILE A 118 17.42 -18.74 -13.08
C ILE A 118 17.80 -18.65 -14.56
N GLU A 119 17.12 -19.43 -15.39
CA GLU A 119 17.16 -19.33 -16.83
C GLU A 119 15.79 -18.85 -17.33
N TRP A 120 15.80 -17.95 -18.30
CA TRP A 120 14.59 -17.44 -18.92
C TRP A 120 14.82 -17.34 -20.42
N LEU A 121 14.13 -18.20 -21.19
CA LEU A 121 14.24 -18.23 -22.64
C LEU A 121 13.23 -17.25 -23.27
N GLU A 122 13.55 -16.82 -24.49
CA GLU A 122 12.60 -16.02 -25.29
C GLU A 122 11.34 -16.85 -25.57
N GLY A 123 10.17 -16.25 -25.29
CA GLY A 123 8.86 -16.90 -25.44
C GLY A 123 8.38 -17.66 -24.20
N ASP A 124 9.22 -17.87 -23.20
CA ASP A 124 8.79 -18.49 -21.95
C ASP A 124 8.14 -17.44 -21.02
N LEU A 125 7.29 -17.94 -20.12
CA LEU A 125 6.76 -17.12 -19.03
C LEU A 125 7.90 -16.71 -18.08
N PRO A 126 7.78 -15.54 -17.40
CA PRO A 126 8.76 -15.10 -16.42
C PRO A 126 8.94 -16.14 -15.31
N PRO A 127 10.17 -16.54 -14.94
CA PRO A 127 10.42 -17.51 -13.86
C PRO A 127 10.31 -16.87 -12.46
N PHE A 128 9.43 -15.89 -12.30
CA PHE A 128 9.14 -15.14 -11.09
C PHE A 128 7.72 -14.58 -11.13
N GLY A 129 7.16 -14.17 -10.00
CA GLY A 129 5.88 -13.44 -9.96
C GLY A 129 4.62 -14.29 -10.10
N ASN A 130 4.67 -15.61 -9.88
CA ASN A 130 3.52 -16.54 -9.84
C ASN A 130 2.61 -16.52 -11.08
N ASP A 131 3.13 -16.12 -12.24
CA ASP A 131 2.40 -16.10 -13.52
C ASP A 131 1.07 -15.31 -13.43
N SER A 132 1.04 -14.29 -12.60
CA SER A 132 -0.12 -13.43 -12.41
C SER A 132 0.25 -11.94 -12.54
N ASN A 133 -0.74 -11.11 -12.84
CA ASN A 133 -0.57 -9.67 -12.81
C ASN A 133 -0.35 -9.22 -11.34
N PRO A 134 0.84 -8.69 -10.97
CA PRO A 134 1.14 -8.36 -9.58
C PRO A 134 0.28 -7.21 -9.02
N TRP A 135 -0.33 -6.40 -9.88
CA TRP A 135 -1.19 -5.31 -9.44
C TRP A 135 -2.50 -5.79 -8.80
N CYS A 136 -2.95 -6.98 -9.16
CA CYS A 136 -4.15 -7.61 -8.59
C CYS A 136 -3.90 -9.04 -8.08
N ASN A 137 -2.73 -9.61 -8.33
CA ASN A 137 -2.44 -11.03 -8.09
C ASN A 137 -3.48 -11.93 -8.75
N CYS A 138 -3.84 -11.60 -9.99
CA CYS A 138 -4.90 -12.24 -10.77
C CYS A 138 -4.45 -12.39 -12.23
N GLN A 139 -5.08 -13.30 -12.98
CA GLN A 139 -4.89 -13.43 -14.43
C GLN A 139 -5.86 -12.51 -15.18
N ASP A 140 -7.13 -12.51 -14.74
CA ASP A 140 -8.18 -11.68 -15.31
C ASP A 140 -8.85 -10.84 -14.22
N ASN A 141 -9.32 -9.64 -14.59
CA ASN A 141 -10.07 -8.77 -13.72
C ASN A 141 -11.32 -8.24 -14.43
N PRO A 142 -12.41 -7.97 -13.68
CA PRO A 142 -13.62 -7.37 -14.26
C PRO A 142 -13.34 -5.99 -14.81
N GLU A 143 -13.97 -5.66 -15.94
CA GLU A 143 -13.86 -4.35 -16.56
C GLU A 143 -14.29 -3.23 -15.59
N ASN A 144 -13.51 -2.17 -15.49
CA ASN A 144 -13.80 -1.02 -14.61
C ASN A 144 -14.01 -1.37 -13.12
N PHE A 145 -13.38 -2.42 -12.62
CA PHE A 145 -13.60 -2.91 -11.26
C PHE A 145 -13.29 -1.88 -10.17
N TRP A 146 -12.41 -0.91 -10.41
CA TRP A 146 -12.10 0.16 -9.45
C TRP A 146 -13.31 1.02 -9.08
N LYS A 147 -14.35 1.07 -9.92
CA LYS A 147 -15.59 1.82 -9.64
C LYS A 147 -16.43 1.15 -8.56
N THR A 148 -16.37 -0.17 -8.49
CA THR A 148 -17.24 -1.00 -7.65
C THR A 148 -16.50 -1.79 -6.58
N MET A 149 -15.16 -1.76 -6.59
CA MET A 149 -14.35 -2.42 -5.57
C MET A 149 -14.68 -1.96 -4.15
N THR A 150 -14.58 -2.86 -3.20
CA THR A 150 -14.82 -2.59 -1.78
C THR A 150 -13.57 -2.87 -0.96
N ILE A 151 -13.34 -2.05 0.06
CA ILE A 151 -12.27 -2.24 1.05
C ILE A 151 -12.87 -2.92 2.28
N ASN A 152 -12.22 -4.00 2.71
CA ASN A 152 -12.62 -4.81 3.86
C ASN A 152 -11.50 -4.86 4.90
N HIS A 153 -11.88 -5.18 6.13
CA HIS A 153 -10.97 -5.40 7.26
C HIS A 153 -9.96 -4.26 7.48
N LEU A 154 -10.37 -3.02 7.17
CA LEU A 154 -9.52 -1.84 7.36
C LEU A 154 -9.17 -1.65 8.84
N LYS A 155 -7.88 -1.69 9.13
CA LYS A 155 -7.29 -1.36 10.43
C LYS A 155 -6.38 -0.17 10.25
N ILE A 156 -6.60 0.87 11.06
CA ILE A 156 -5.78 2.09 11.07
C ILE A 156 -5.13 2.19 12.45
N GLU A 157 -3.80 2.26 12.45
CA GLU A 157 -2.99 2.39 13.67
C GLU A 157 -2.00 3.53 13.45
N ASN A 158 -2.29 4.69 14.02
CA ASN A 158 -1.52 5.92 13.81
C ASN A 158 -1.42 6.25 12.30
N ASP A 159 -0.19 6.35 11.80
CA ASP A 159 0.11 6.68 10.40
C ASP A 159 0.23 5.43 9.50
N LYS A 160 -0.30 4.29 9.91
CA LYS A 160 -0.28 3.04 9.14
C LYS A 160 -1.67 2.46 9.04
N ALA A 161 -1.96 1.85 7.88
CA ALA A 161 -3.18 1.07 7.74
C ALA A 161 -2.92 -0.21 6.94
N SER A 162 -3.76 -1.21 7.22
CA SER A 162 -3.79 -2.48 6.48
C SER A 162 -5.23 -2.86 6.20
N PHE A 163 -5.47 -3.43 5.04
CA PHE A 163 -6.79 -3.87 4.59
C PHE A 163 -6.63 -4.87 3.45
N ASP A 164 -7.73 -5.48 3.07
CA ASP A 164 -7.89 -6.15 1.79
C ASP A 164 -8.99 -5.47 0.97
N TRP A 165 -8.91 -5.58 -0.33
CA TRP A 165 -9.98 -5.19 -1.23
C TRP A 165 -10.45 -6.36 -2.07
N THR A 166 -11.69 -6.30 -2.56
CA THR A 166 -12.32 -7.30 -3.41
C THR A 166 -13.12 -6.64 -4.52
N TRP A 167 -13.43 -7.42 -5.57
CA TRP A 167 -14.45 -7.06 -6.54
C TRP A 167 -15.82 -6.95 -5.87
N SER A 168 -16.72 -6.15 -6.40
CA SER A 168 -18.04 -5.88 -5.80
C SER A 168 -19.02 -7.06 -5.81
N TRP A 169 -18.72 -8.13 -6.54
CA TRP A 169 -19.63 -9.25 -6.72
C TRP A 169 -18.90 -10.59 -6.59
N LYS A 170 -19.48 -11.43 -5.78
CA LYS A 170 -19.19 -12.84 -5.55
C LYS A 170 -17.75 -13.29 -5.84
N GLY A 171 -17.03 -13.61 -4.83
CA GLY A 171 -15.81 -14.37 -4.94
C GLY A 171 -14.98 -14.27 -3.69
N ASP A 172 -14.19 -15.26 -3.47
CA ASP A 172 -13.20 -15.31 -2.39
C ASP A 172 -11.96 -14.46 -2.71
N PHE A 173 -12.02 -13.66 -3.80
CA PHE A 173 -10.92 -12.78 -4.19
C PHE A 173 -10.66 -11.74 -3.11
N LYS A 174 -9.44 -11.70 -2.64
CA LYS A 174 -8.93 -10.72 -1.69
C LYS A 174 -7.51 -10.35 -2.06
N TYR A 175 -7.22 -9.06 -2.06
CA TYR A 175 -5.89 -8.55 -2.31
C TYR A 175 -5.46 -7.63 -1.17
N LYS A 176 -4.34 -7.96 -0.51
CA LYS A 176 -3.89 -7.25 0.68
C LYS A 176 -3.07 -6.02 0.32
N VAL A 177 -3.36 -4.95 1.04
CA VAL A 177 -2.69 -3.65 0.86
C VAL A 177 -2.27 -3.11 2.23
N LYS A 178 -1.10 -2.49 2.27
CA LYS A 178 -0.67 -1.66 3.40
C LYS A 178 -0.43 -0.24 2.92
N THR A 179 -0.84 0.71 3.74
CA THR A 179 -0.62 2.14 3.49
C THR A 179 0.10 2.79 4.66
N ILE A 180 0.78 3.88 4.38
CA ILE A 180 1.44 4.71 5.39
C ILE A 180 1.16 6.18 5.09
N LYS A 181 1.08 7.00 6.12
CA LYS A 181 0.91 8.45 5.98
C LYS A 181 2.30 9.11 5.94
N GLU A 182 2.65 9.71 4.81
CA GLU A 182 3.88 10.48 4.62
C GLU A 182 3.53 11.94 4.46
N ASN A 183 4.05 12.80 5.33
CA ASN A 183 3.75 14.25 5.34
C ASN A 183 2.23 14.55 5.38
N GLY A 184 1.48 13.77 6.14
CA GLY A 184 0.03 13.93 6.28
C GLY A 184 -0.80 13.37 5.12
N VAL A 185 -0.20 12.68 4.14
CA VAL A 185 -0.87 12.11 2.98
C VAL A 185 -0.71 10.59 2.97
N TRP A 186 -1.81 9.86 2.80
CA TRP A 186 -1.78 8.41 2.68
C TRP A 186 -1.13 7.96 1.37
N LYS A 187 -0.24 6.97 1.46
CA LYS A 187 0.51 6.37 0.36
C LYS A 187 0.46 4.86 0.43
N ILE A 188 0.54 4.19 -0.70
CA ILE A 188 0.69 2.74 -0.77
C ILE A 188 2.09 2.36 -0.29
N ALA A 189 2.18 1.55 0.75
CA ALA A 189 3.42 1.06 1.32
C ALA A 189 3.74 -0.39 0.91
N SER A 190 2.69 -1.19 0.61
CA SER A 190 2.84 -2.57 0.15
C SER A 190 1.59 -3.00 -0.62
N LEU A 191 1.81 -3.74 -1.68
CA LEU A 191 0.81 -4.48 -2.46
C LEU A 191 1.19 -5.96 -2.42
N GLU A 192 0.22 -6.86 -2.18
CA GLU A 192 0.46 -8.31 -2.01
C GLU A 192 1.24 -8.93 -3.18
N GLY A 193 0.89 -8.58 -4.42
CA GLY A 193 1.56 -9.11 -5.60
C GLY A 193 2.99 -8.59 -5.82
N PHE A 194 3.45 -7.64 -5.02
CA PHE A 194 4.84 -7.16 -4.97
C PHE A 194 5.51 -7.51 -3.64
N ASP A 195 5.05 -8.58 -2.94
CA ASP A 195 5.81 -9.10 -1.81
C ASP A 195 7.16 -9.62 -2.29
N PHE A 196 8.25 -9.19 -1.63
CA PHE A 196 9.59 -9.47 -2.11
C PHE A 196 9.91 -10.96 -2.14
N ASP A 197 9.56 -11.68 -1.07
CA ASP A 197 9.93 -13.09 -0.94
C ASP A 197 9.08 -13.96 -1.87
N ASP A 198 7.78 -13.69 -1.97
CA ASP A 198 6.88 -14.41 -2.88
C ASP A 198 7.21 -14.10 -4.35
N PHE A 199 7.42 -12.81 -4.70
CA PHE A 199 7.67 -12.39 -6.07
C PHE A 199 9.01 -12.89 -6.62
N THR A 200 10.05 -12.95 -5.79
CA THR A 200 11.40 -13.38 -6.20
C THR A 200 11.68 -14.84 -5.95
N LYS A 201 10.68 -15.61 -5.51
CA LYS A 201 10.78 -17.06 -5.37
C LYS A 201 11.02 -17.70 -6.73
N ILE A 202 11.97 -18.63 -6.79
CA ILE A 202 12.31 -19.40 -7.99
C ILE A 202 11.45 -20.67 -7.96
N TYR A 203 10.76 -20.96 -9.05
CA TYR A 203 9.92 -22.14 -9.24
C TYR A 203 10.63 -23.15 -10.14
#